data_b5666ecce4218cdd5cdf0bd44ae41b6e
#
_entry.id   b5666ecce4218cdd5cdf0bd44ae41b6e
#
_cell.length_a   1.000
_cell.length_b   1.000
_cell.length_c   1.000
_cell.angle_alpha   90.00
_cell.angle_beta   90.00
_cell.angle_gamma   90.00
#
_symmetry.space_group_name_H-M   'P 1'
#
loop_
_entity.id
_entity.type
_entity.pdbx_description
1 polymer ?
#
loop_
_entity_poly.entity_id
_entity_poly.type
_entity_poly.pdbx_seq_one_letter_code
_entity_poly.pdbx_strand_id
1 'polypeptide(L)'
;MLVWLSRVNHCKGFGIQSPTDYSFVRYVINEHWPYYQYEEVGKDDDWLTRKLGLLYFRIANWLQPKVIMSDGYQDYLQEGCKTAMFNDQAETIDLVHLKLNGDYRSRVTNIYNKVNARSVMIIEDIRKDVSFWREVTNDEHTGITYDLFYCGIVMFDRSRHKMNYIINF
;
A
#
# COMPACT_ATOMS: atom_id res chain seq x y z
N MET A 1 -2.04 17.63 -12.07
CA MET A 1 -2.96 18.67 -11.55
C MET A 1 -4.43 18.23 -11.62
N LEU A 2 -4.92 17.65 -12.71
CA LEU A 2 -6.34 17.24 -12.86
C LEU A 2 -6.79 16.13 -11.89
N VAL A 3 -5.92 15.16 -11.56
CA VAL A 3 -6.23 14.05 -10.65
C VAL A 3 -6.56 14.56 -9.26
N TRP A 4 -5.76 15.50 -8.71
CA TRP A 4 -5.99 16.08 -7.40
C TRP A 4 -7.34 16.79 -7.31
N LEU A 5 -7.70 17.57 -8.34
CA LEU A 5 -8.98 18.28 -8.40
C LEU A 5 -10.18 17.33 -8.41
N SER A 6 -10.09 16.21 -9.14
CA SER A 6 -11.18 15.23 -9.20
C SER A 6 -11.41 14.47 -7.87
N ARG A 7 -10.43 14.52 -6.95
CA ARG A 7 -10.45 13.82 -5.67
C ARG A 7 -10.42 14.77 -4.46
N VAL A 8 -10.69 16.06 -4.66
CA VAL A 8 -10.61 17.07 -3.60
C VAL A 8 -11.49 16.75 -2.37
N ASN A 9 -12.64 16.12 -2.58
CA ASN A 9 -13.54 15.70 -1.51
C ASN A 9 -13.04 14.49 -0.69
N HIS A 10 -11.94 13.88 -1.09
CA HIS A 10 -11.33 12.70 -0.45
C HIS A 10 -9.99 13.03 0.22
N CYS A 11 -9.80 14.31 0.59
CA CYS A 11 -8.56 14.75 1.22
C CYS A 11 -8.49 14.35 2.69
N LYS A 12 -7.29 13.95 3.14
CA LYS A 12 -6.93 13.81 4.56
C LYS A 12 -7.86 12.92 5.39
N GLY A 13 -8.55 11.97 4.76
CA GLY A 13 -9.48 11.07 5.47
C GLY A 13 -10.83 11.70 5.82
N PHE A 14 -11.23 12.78 5.17
CA PHE A 14 -12.56 13.36 5.37
C PHE A 14 -13.65 12.31 5.08
N GLY A 15 -14.59 12.18 6.02
CA GLY A 15 -15.69 11.21 5.95
C GLY A 15 -15.36 9.80 6.48
N ILE A 16 -14.12 9.50 6.89
CA ILE A 16 -13.77 8.22 7.52
C ILE A 16 -14.21 8.24 8.97
N GLN A 17 -15.17 7.39 9.33
CA GLN A 17 -15.71 7.30 10.69
C GLN A 17 -14.91 6.37 11.60
N SER A 18 -14.22 5.38 11.04
CA SER A 18 -13.37 4.45 11.79
C SER A 18 -12.12 5.17 12.32
N PRO A 19 -11.88 5.23 13.64
CA PRO A 19 -10.68 5.86 14.20
C PRO A 19 -9.38 5.25 13.71
N THR A 20 -9.34 3.92 13.55
CA THR A 20 -8.16 3.18 13.07
C THR A 20 -7.86 3.53 11.61
N ASP A 21 -8.88 3.54 10.75
CA ASP A 21 -8.70 3.86 9.33
C ASP A 21 -8.36 5.32 9.14
N TYR A 22 -9.00 6.21 9.91
CA TYR A 22 -8.64 7.63 9.92
C TYR A 22 -7.18 7.83 10.34
N SER A 23 -6.73 7.15 11.39
CA SER A 23 -5.34 7.23 11.87
C SER A 23 -4.36 6.74 10.80
N PHE A 24 -4.66 5.63 10.11
CA PHE A 24 -3.83 5.15 9.02
C PHE A 24 -3.75 6.15 7.87
N VAL A 25 -4.88 6.71 7.44
CA VAL A 25 -4.89 7.73 6.39
C VAL A 25 -4.14 8.99 6.83
N ARG A 26 -4.31 9.43 8.07
CA ARG A 26 -3.74 10.68 8.57
C ARG A 26 -2.24 10.58 8.83
N TYR A 27 -1.79 9.47 9.43
CA TYR A 27 -0.43 9.34 9.97
C TYR A 27 0.47 8.37 9.18
N VAL A 28 -0.05 7.70 8.16
CA VAL A 28 0.74 6.86 7.27
C VAL A 28 0.62 7.35 5.82
N ILE A 29 -0.61 7.42 5.28
CA ILE A 29 -0.79 7.84 3.88
C ILE A 29 -0.43 9.31 3.70
N ASN A 30 -1.01 10.21 4.50
CA ASN A 30 -0.86 11.68 4.39
C ASN A 30 0.13 12.27 5.41
N GLU A 31 1.05 11.46 5.91
CA GLU A 31 2.11 11.94 6.80
C GLU A 31 3.04 12.91 6.06
N HIS A 32 3.30 14.06 6.65
CA HIS A 32 4.16 15.08 6.08
C HIS A 32 5.40 15.39 6.93
N TRP A 33 5.57 14.73 8.08
CA TRP A 33 6.74 14.90 8.90
C TRP A 33 7.97 14.34 8.18
N PRO A 34 9.09 15.10 8.10
CA PRO A 34 10.32 14.61 7.50
C PRO A 34 10.96 13.55 8.41
N TYR A 35 11.25 12.39 7.87
CA TYR A 35 12.13 11.39 8.49
C TYR A 35 13.56 11.68 8.05
N TYR A 36 14.54 11.44 8.92
CA TYR A 36 15.96 11.63 8.57
C TYR A 36 16.38 10.85 7.32
N GLN A 37 15.85 9.66 7.14
CA GLN A 37 16.11 8.82 5.99
C GLN A 37 15.65 9.43 4.65
N TYR A 38 14.73 10.39 4.68
CA TYR A 38 14.21 11.03 3.47
C TYR A 38 15.26 11.85 2.71
N GLU A 39 16.32 12.28 3.38
CA GLU A 39 17.40 13.04 2.73
C GLU A 39 18.24 12.17 1.80
N GLU A 40 18.39 10.87 2.12
CA GLU A 40 19.25 9.93 1.41
C GLU A 40 18.47 8.99 0.48
N VAL A 41 17.33 8.45 0.95
CA VAL A 41 16.56 7.46 0.18
C VAL A 41 15.89 8.11 -1.01
N GLY A 42 16.22 7.61 -2.22
CA GLY A 42 15.59 8.02 -3.46
C GLY A 42 15.82 9.48 -3.84
N LYS A 43 16.95 10.07 -3.43
CA LYS A 43 17.27 11.48 -3.75
C LYS A 43 17.35 11.76 -5.24
N ASP A 44 17.76 10.76 -6.03
CA ASP A 44 17.91 10.86 -7.48
C ASP A 44 16.67 10.33 -8.25
N ASP A 45 15.63 9.88 -7.55
CA ASP A 45 14.41 9.39 -8.16
C ASP A 45 13.54 10.51 -8.71
N ASP A 46 12.76 10.21 -9.75
CA ASP A 46 11.74 11.14 -10.23
C ASP A 46 10.65 11.39 -9.17
N TRP A 47 9.89 12.47 -9.36
CA TRP A 47 8.89 12.91 -8.39
C TRP A 47 7.89 11.83 -7.99
N LEU A 48 7.38 11.04 -8.96
CA LEU A 48 6.36 10.03 -8.68
C LEU A 48 6.98 8.82 -7.97
N THR A 49 8.11 8.33 -8.44
CA THR A 49 8.86 7.24 -7.82
C THR A 49 9.20 7.58 -6.39
N ARG A 50 9.73 8.78 -6.15
CA ARG A 50 10.05 9.24 -4.79
C ARG A 50 8.79 9.36 -3.92
N LYS A 51 7.70 9.93 -4.43
CA LYS A 51 6.44 10.07 -3.69
C LYS A 51 5.88 8.72 -3.24
N LEU A 52 5.86 7.74 -4.13
CA LEU A 52 5.40 6.37 -3.83
C LEU A 52 6.38 5.67 -2.88
N GLY A 53 7.67 5.77 -3.13
CA GLY A 53 8.70 5.19 -2.27
C GLY A 53 8.62 5.67 -0.83
N LEU A 54 8.44 6.98 -0.62
CA LEU A 54 8.25 7.54 0.73
C LEU A 54 6.95 7.06 1.40
N LEU A 55 5.88 6.81 0.65
CA LEU A 55 4.69 6.15 1.17
C LEU A 55 5.00 4.71 1.60
N TYR A 56 5.72 3.95 0.78
CA TYR A 56 6.05 2.55 1.06
C TYR A 56 7.00 2.44 2.26
N PHE A 57 7.94 3.36 2.40
CA PHE A 57 8.74 3.53 3.62
C PHE A 57 7.84 3.68 4.85
N ARG A 58 6.86 4.60 4.82
CA ARG A 58 5.95 4.82 5.96
C ARG A 58 5.10 3.61 6.29
N ILE A 59 4.63 2.89 5.27
CA ILE A 59 3.87 1.64 5.46
C ILE A 59 4.76 0.58 6.13
N ALA A 60 5.99 0.39 5.65
CA ALA A 60 6.94 -0.55 6.25
C ALA A 60 7.28 -0.15 7.69
N ASN A 61 7.51 1.14 7.95
CA ASN A 61 7.77 1.66 9.28
C ASN A 61 6.57 1.49 10.24
N TRP A 62 5.37 1.68 9.77
CA TRP A 62 4.16 1.49 10.57
C TRP A 62 3.86 0.01 10.84
N LEU A 63 4.00 -0.85 9.82
CA LEU A 63 3.66 -2.27 9.91
C LEU A 63 4.73 -3.08 10.64
N GLN A 64 6.02 -2.71 10.52
CA GLN A 64 7.20 -3.47 11.01
C GLN A 64 7.15 -4.94 10.55
N PRO A 65 7.10 -5.20 9.22
CA PRO A 65 6.98 -6.55 8.68
C PRO A 65 8.23 -7.37 8.95
N LYS A 66 8.05 -8.68 9.18
CA LYS A 66 9.16 -9.64 9.22
C LYS A 66 9.57 -10.07 7.83
N VAL A 67 8.58 -10.32 6.97
CA VAL A 67 8.80 -10.81 5.61
C VAL A 67 8.12 -9.87 4.61
N ILE A 68 8.90 -9.44 3.63
CA ILE A 68 8.46 -8.60 2.50
C ILE A 68 8.62 -9.37 1.19
N MET A 69 7.59 -9.33 0.35
CA MET A 69 7.64 -9.65 -1.07
C MET A 69 7.53 -8.36 -1.86
N SER A 70 8.46 -8.08 -2.78
CA SER A 70 8.44 -6.80 -3.49
C SER A 70 8.97 -6.87 -4.91
N ASP A 71 8.22 -6.26 -5.84
CA ASP A 71 8.61 -6.05 -7.24
C ASP A 71 9.48 -4.79 -7.46
N GLY A 72 9.84 -4.07 -6.39
CA GLY A 72 10.65 -2.85 -6.45
C GLY A 72 10.64 -2.08 -5.14
N TYR A 73 11.25 -0.90 -5.13
CA TYR A 73 11.33 -0.01 -3.95
C TYR A 73 11.99 -0.66 -2.71
N GLN A 74 12.90 -1.61 -2.93
CA GLN A 74 13.52 -2.35 -1.84
C GLN A 74 14.23 -1.43 -0.85
N ASP A 75 14.95 -0.40 -1.33
CA ASP A 75 15.66 0.55 -0.49
C ASP A 75 14.70 1.31 0.45
N TYR A 76 13.57 1.78 -0.07
CA TYR A 76 12.55 2.46 0.72
C TYR A 76 11.91 1.54 1.78
N LEU A 77 11.58 0.32 1.37
CA LEU A 77 10.96 -0.67 2.26
C LEU A 77 11.94 -1.10 3.36
N GLN A 78 13.23 -1.32 3.01
CA GLN A 78 14.28 -1.69 3.94
C GLN A 78 14.60 -0.55 4.92
N GLU A 79 14.64 0.68 4.46
CA GLU A 79 14.83 1.84 5.35
C GLU A 79 13.63 2.04 6.29
N GLY A 80 12.41 1.72 5.85
CA GLY A 80 11.22 1.74 6.70
C GLY A 80 11.21 0.65 7.78
N CYS A 81 11.78 -0.52 7.48
CA CYS A 81 11.93 -1.62 8.44
C CYS A 81 13.25 -2.38 8.21
N LYS A 82 14.31 -1.98 8.92
CA LYS A 82 15.66 -2.51 8.73
C LYS A 82 15.82 -4.00 9.06
N THR A 83 14.90 -4.55 9.84
CA THR A 83 14.92 -5.96 10.25
C THR A 83 14.12 -6.87 9.31
N ALA A 84 13.43 -6.31 8.33
CA ALA A 84 12.63 -7.09 7.39
C ALA A 84 13.50 -7.93 6.46
N MET A 85 13.04 -9.13 6.15
CA MET A 85 13.65 -10.02 5.17
C MET A 85 12.84 -10.03 3.88
N PHE A 86 13.50 -9.89 2.73
CA PHE A 86 12.86 -10.04 1.42
C PHE A 86 12.86 -11.52 1.03
N ASN A 87 11.67 -12.12 0.98
CA ASN A 87 11.50 -13.52 0.61
C ASN A 87 10.12 -13.77 -0.01
N ASP A 88 10.06 -13.97 -1.33
CA ASP A 88 8.84 -14.27 -2.09
C ASP A 88 8.39 -15.74 -1.98
N GLN A 89 9.28 -16.62 -1.50
CA GLN A 89 8.99 -18.05 -1.28
C GLN A 89 8.48 -18.36 0.13
N ALA A 90 8.43 -17.37 1.02
CA ALA A 90 7.96 -17.58 2.39
C ALA A 90 6.51 -18.11 2.41
N GLU A 91 6.20 -18.91 3.43
CA GLU A 91 4.83 -19.40 3.66
C GLU A 91 3.87 -18.30 4.11
N THR A 92 4.39 -17.32 4.84
CA THR A 92 3.62 -16.15 5.29
C THR A 92 4.36 -14.88 4.94
N ILE A 93 3.64 -13.91 4.39
CA ILE A 93 4.18 -12.62 3.98
C ILE A 93 3.41 -11.51 4.72
N ASP A 94 4.14 -10.60 5.36
CA ASP A 94 3.53 -9.50 6.11
C ASP A 94 3.27 -8.28 5.22
N LEU A 95 4.18 -7.99 4.28
CA LEU A 95 4.05 -6.88 3.35
C LEU A 95 4.32 -7.32 1.92
N VAL A 96 3.36 -7.07 1.05
CA VAL A 96 3.47 -7.32 -0.39
C VAL A 96 3.49 -5.99 -1.13
N HIS A 97 4.45 -5.80 -2.03
CA HIS A 97 4.43 -4.76 -3.04
C HIS A 97 4.44 -5.39 -4.43
N LEU A 98 3.37 -5.19 -5.19
CA LEU A 98 3.12 -5.82 -6.48
C LEU A 98 2.98 -4.76 -7.57
N LYS A 99 3.65 -4.98 -8.71
CA LYS A 99 3.40 -4.25 -9.97
C LYS A 99 2.49 -5.05 -10.89
N LEU A 100 1.63 -4.36 -11.65
CA LEU A 100 0.76 -5.00 -12.64
C LEU A 100 1.56 -5.35 -13.92
N ASN A 101 2.44 -6.35 -13.80
CA ASN A 101 3.24 -6.90 -14.89
C ASN A 101 3.12 -8.42 -14.94
N GLY A 102 3.33 -9.02 -16.12
CA GLY A 102 3.19 -10.46 -16.29
C GLY A 102 1.83 -10.99 -15.88
N ASP A 103 1.80 -12.16 -15.27
CA ASP A 103 0.57 -12.80 -14.76
C ASP A 103 0.28 -12.36 -13.30
N TYR A 104 0.04 -11.05 -13.10
CA TYR A 104 -0.28 -10.51 -11.79
C TYR A 104 -1.59 -11.08 -11.19
N ARG A 105 -2.55 -11.52 -12.00
CA ARG A 105 -3.83 -12.09 -11.52
C ARG A 105 -3.61 -13.40 -10.76
N SER A 106 -2.89 -14.33 -11.37
CA SER A 106 -2.52 -15.59 -10.70
C SER A 106 -1.61 -15.36 -9.50
N ARG A 107 -0.72 -14.36 -9.59
CA ARG A 107 0.14 -13.98 -8.45
C ARG A 107 -0.67 -13.50 -7.25
N VAL A 108 -1.67 -12.64 -7.45
CA VAL A 108 -2.54 -12.16 -6.36
C VAL A 108 -3.34 -13.31 -5.75
N THR A 109 -3.87 -14.22 -6.55
CA THR A 109 -4.56 -15.42 -6.04
C THR A 109 -3.64 -16.28 -5.17
N ASN A 110 -2.38 -16.45 -5.57
CA ASN A 110 -1.38 -17.18 -4.77
C ASN A 110 -1.03 -16.44 -3.48
N ILE A 111 -0.95 -15.09 -3.52
CA ILE A 111 -0.66 -14.25 -2.37
C ILE A 111 -1.75 -14.38 -1.30
N TYR A 112 -3.02 -14.53 -1.67
CA TYR A 112 -4.12 -14.71 -0.71
C TYR A 112 -3.91 -15.93 0.21
N ASN A 113 -3.20 -16.95 -0.25
CA ASN A 113 -2.85 -18.13 0.55
C ASN A 113 -1.64 -17.89 1.49
N LYS A 114 -0.92 -16.79 1.32
CA LYS A 114 0.31 -16.46 2.07
C LYS A 114 0.16 -15.28 3.01
N VAL A 115 -1.00 -14.63 3.03
CA VAL A 115 -1.26 -13.46 3.89
C VAL A 115 -2.14 -13.83 5.07
N ASN A 116 -2.04 -13.03 6.12
CA ASN A 116 -2.86 -13.14 7.32
C ASN A 116 -3.56 -11.80 7.65
N ALA A 117 -4.36 -11.75 8.70
CA ALA A 117 -5.12 -10.56 9.07
C ALA A 117 -4.27 -9.30 9.34
N ARG A 118 -2.98 -9.45 9.59
CA ARG A 118 -2.06 -8.31 9.80
C ARG A 118 -1.31 -7.91 8.54
N SER A 119 -1.37 -8.71 7.49
CA SER A 119 -0.67 -8.44 6.24
C SER A 119 -1.25 -7.22 5.53
N VAL A 120 -0.38 -6.57 4.76
CA VAL A 120 -0.75 -5.46 3.88
C VAL A 120 -0.23 -5.74 2.47
N MET A 121 -1.05 -5.49 1.45
CA MET A 121 -0.62 -5.56 0.06
C MET A 121 -0.77 -4.20 -0.61
N ILE A 122 0.27 -3.79 -1.30
CA ILE A 122 0.32 -2.59 -2.15
C ILE A 122 0.31 -3.05 -3.60
N ILE A 123 -0.64 -2.56 -4.39
CA ILE A 123 -0.71 -2.81 -5.83
C ILE A 123 -0.44 -1.49 -6.54
N GLU A 124 0.67 -1.43 -7.29
CA GLU A 124 1.06 -0.24 -8.05
C GLU A 124 0.29 -0.17 -9.37
N ASP A 125 0.09 1.04 -9.89
CA ASP A 125 -0.53 1.26 -11.20
C ASP A 125 -1.98 0.74 -11.36
N ILE A 126 -2.79 0.78 -10.32
CA ILE A 126 -4.18 0.27 -10.33
C ILE A 126 -5.05 0.86 -11.45
N ARG A 127 -4.63 1.93 -12.11
CA ARG A 127 -5.31 2.52 -13.27
C ARG A 127 -5.01 1.79 -14.59
N LYS A 128 -3.98 0.95 -14.65
CA LYS A 128 -3.69 0.12 -15.82
C LYS A 128 -4.75 -0.96 -16.02
N ASP A 129 -5.30 -1.51 -14.93
CA ASP A 129 -6.41 -2.46 -14.96
C ASP A 129 -7.42 -2.16 -13.83
N VAL A 130 -8.34 -1.25 -14.14
CA VAL A 130 -9.40 -0.84 -13.20
C VAL A 130 -10.38 -1.99 -12.91
N SER A 131 -10.58 -2.92 -13.85
CA SER A 131 -11.44 -4.08 -13.64
C SER A 131 -10.84 -5.02 -12.61
N PHE A 132 -9.55 -5.29 -12.72
CA PHE A 132 -8.81 -6.08 -11.73
C PHE A 132 -8.81 -5.40 -10.35
N TRP A 133 -8.59 -4.08 -10.28
CA TRP A 133 -8.68 -3.38 -9.00
C TRP A 133 -10.06 -3.52 -8.35
N ARG A 134 -11.14 -3.46 -9.14
CA ARG A 134 -12.50 -3.72 -8.64
C ARG A 134 -12.70 -5.16 -8.18
N GLU A 135 -12.15 -6.14 -8.88
CA GLU A 135 -12.16 -7.53 -8.43
C GLU A 135 -11.48 -7.65 -7.06
N VAL A 136 -10.27 -7.10 -6.90
CA VAL A 136 -9.54 -7.10 -5.62
C VAL A 136 -10.35 -6.43 -4.50
N THR A 137 -10.95 -5.26 -4.75
CA THR A 137 -11.72 -4.55 -3.72
C THR A 137 -13.00 -5.29 -3.32
N ASN A 138 -13.56 -6.14 -4.17
CA ASN A 138 -14.76 -6.92 -3.89
C ASN A 138 -14.47 -8.35 -3.41
N ASP A 139 -13.21 -8.79 -3.51
CA ASP A 139 -12.80 -10.15 -3.15
C ASP A 139 -13.03 -10.44 -1.65
N GLU A 140 -13.49 -11.64 -1.32
CA GLU A 140 -13.79 -12.04 0.07
C GLU A 140 -12.54 -12.14 0.97
N HIS A 141 -11.35 -12.29 0.40
CA HIS A 141 -10.09 -12.31 1.16
C HIS A 141 -9.66 -10.93 1.64
N THR A 142 -10.18 -9.85 1.04
CA THR A 142 -9.78 -8.48 1.36
C THR A 142 -10.72 -7.84 2.38
N GLY A 143 -10.15 -7.05 3.30
CA GLY A 143 -10.89 -6.29 4.32
C GLY A 143 -11.05 -4.82 3.90
N ILE A 144 -10.13 -3.97 4.33
CA ILE A 144 -10.13 -2.53 4.03
C ILE A 144 -9.25 -2.26 2.82
N THR A 145 -9.72 -1.43 1.87
CA THR A 145 -8.90 -1.00 0.74
C THR A 145 -8.84 0.52 0.63
N TYR A 146 -7.70 1.03 0.13
CA TYR A 146 -7.49 2.45 -0.12
C TYR A 146 -7.03 2.66 -1.56
N ASP A 147 -7.82 3.36 -2.35
CA ASP A 147 -7.51 3.77 -3.72
C ASP A 147 -6.81 5.13 -3.68
N LEU A 148 -5.49 5.16 -3.94
CA LEU A 148 -4.66 6.37 -3.96
C LEU A 148 -4.39 6.87 -5.40
N PHE A 149 -5.09 6.35 -6.40
CA PHE A 149 -4.92 6.60 -7.81
C PHE A 149 -3.68 5.91 -8.42
N TYR A 150 -2.48 6.22 -7.95
CA TYR A 150 -1.22 5.64 -8.45
C TYR A 150 -0.99 4.22 -7.92
N CYS A 151 -1.50 3.93 -6.73
CA CYS A 151 -1.48 2.59 -6.14
C CYS A 151 -2.75 2.36 -5.33
N GLY A 152 -3.02 1.08 -5.03
CA GLY A 152 -4.02 0.64 -4.09
C GLY A 152 -3.37 -0.05 -2.89
N ILE A 153 -3.92 0.14 -1.70
CA ILE A 153 -3.49 -0.55 -0.49
C ILE A 153 -4.62 -1.46 -0.04
N VAL A 154 -4.29 -2.70 0.31
CA VAL A 154 -5.23 -3.73 0.77
C VAL A 154 -4.80 -4.22 2.14
N MET A 155 -5.72 -4.21 3.10
CA MET A 155 -5.58 -4.84 4.41
C MET A 155 -6.44 -6.10 4.47
N PHE A 156 -5.95 -7.14 5.13
CA PHE A 156 -6.58 -8.47 5.15
C PHE A 156 -7.34 -8.76 6.44
N ASP A 157 -7.49 -7.78 7.34
CA ASP A 157 -8.31 -7.96 8.55
C ASP A 157 -9.81 -7.99 8.21
N ARG A 158 -10.37 -9.20 8.14
CA ARG A 158 -11.78 -9.47 7.85
C ARG A 158 -12.66 -9.51 9.11
N SER A 159 -12.10 -9.31 10.28
CA SER A 159 -12.89 -9.17 11.53
C SER A 159 -13.65 -7.84 11.56
N ARG A 160 -13.23 -6.89 10.72
CA ARG A 160 -13.79 -5.56 10.58
C ARG A 160 -14.77 -5.51 9.39
N HIS A 161 -15.71 -4.57 9.46
CA HIS A 161 -16.59 -4.31 8.31
C HIS A 161 -15.78 -3.89 7.09
N LYS A 162 -16.03 -4.54 5.95
CA LYS A 162 -15.36 -4.26 4.68
C LYS A 162 -15.62 -2.83 4.22
N MET A 163 -14.58 -2.08 3.91
CA MET A 163 -14.65 -0.69 3.46
C MET A 163 -13.67 -0.44 2.32
N ASN A 164 -14.12 0.32 1.33
CA ASN A 164 -13.30 0.72 0.19
C ASN A 164 -13.21 2.25 0.18
N TYR A 165 -12.06 2.80 0.51
CA TYR A 165 -11.83 4.24 0.59
C TYR A 165 -11.14 4.75 -0.67
N ILE A 166 -11.57 5.92 -1.14
CA ILE A 166 -10.84 6.72 -2.13
C ILE A 166 -10.14 7.82 -1.38
N ILE A 167 -8.83 7.93 -1.53
CA ILE A 167 -8.00 8.93 -0.84
C ILE A 167 -7.29 9.79 -1.87
N ASN A 168 -7.34 11.09 -1.68
CA ASN A 168 -6.53 12.03 -2.45
C ASN A 168 -5.11 12.05 -1.86
N PHE A 169 -4.15 11.56 -2.65
CA PHE A 169 -2.76 11.36 -2.25
C PHE A 169 -1.80 12.15 -3.14
#